data_8c359a4c6bf3dcdd98e99a8e64dc147a
#
_entry.id   8c359a4c6bf3dcdd98e99a8e64dc147a
#
_cell.length_a   1.000
_cell.length_b   1.000
_cell.length_c   1.000
_cell.angle_alpha   90.00
_cell.angle_beta   90.00
_cell.angle_gamma   90.00
#
_symmetry.space_group_name_H-M   'P 1'
#
loop_
_entity.id
_entity.type
_entity.pdbx_description
1 polymer ?
#
loop_
_entity_poly.entity_id
_entity_poly.type
_entity_poly.pdbx_seq_one_letter_code
_entity_poly.pdbx_strand_id
1 'polypeptide(L)'
;MLILGKKRRLALASQALIASLLIAIGAASPLPAHAQGGLPTLGDGSDLTSSEERRLGDRIIRELYRDPDYIDDPVIGEYVQGIWQPLMAAARARGELSPELDERFAWEVLLGRDRTVNAFALPGGYLGLHLGLIGVVGTRDELASVMAHELSHVTQRHISRLLTQQSRQTPLLL
;
A
#
# COMPACT_ATOMS: atom_id res chain seq x y z
N MET A 1 -12.40 -31.22 13.11
CA MET A 1 -12.94 -29.94 13.58
C MET A 1 -11.88 -28.96 14.10
N LEU A 2 -10.61 -29.35 14.24
CA LEU A 2 -9.52 -28.47 14.76
C LEU A 2 -8.76 -27.66 13.70
N ILE A 3 -8.85 -28.01 12.45
CA ILE A 3 -8.07 -27.38 11.34
C ILE A 3 -8.69 -26.06 10.85
N LEU A 4 -10.02 -25.92 10.98
CA LEU A 4 -10.73 -24.70 10.53
C LEU A 4 -10.46 -23.49 11.44
N GLY A 5 -10.20 -23.73 12.73
CA GLY A 5 -9.94 -22.65 13.71
C GLY A 5 -8.58 -21.97 13.54
N LYS A 6 -7.58 -22.69 13.03
CA LYS A 6 -6.21 -22.15 12.88
C LYS A 6 -6.08 -21.26 11.62
N LYS A 7 -6.79 -21.61 10.55
CA LYS A 7 -6.84 -20.81 9.32
C LYS A 7 -7.57 -19.48 9.53
N ARG A 8 -8.68 -19.47 10.29
CA ARG A 8 -9.39 -18.24 10.66
C ARG A 8 -8.57 -17.29 11.53
N ARG A 9 -7.72 -17.81 12.41
CA ARG A 9 -6.87 -16.96 13.27
C ARG A 9 -5.71 -16.32 12.53
N LEU A 10 -5.17 -16.97 11.50
CA LEU A 10 -4.13 -16.39 10.64
C LEU A 10 -4.69 -15.32 9.69
N ALA A 11 -5.87 -15.56 9.10
CA ALA A 11 -6.56 -14.57 8.28
C ALA A 11 -6.96 -13.33 9.09
N LEU A 12 -7.45 -13.52 10.33
CA LEU A 12 -7.77 -12.43 11.25
C LEU A 12 -6.52 -11.65 11.70
N ALA A 13 -5.37 -12.30 11.82
CA ALA A 13 -4.12 -11.63 12.19
C ALA A 13 -3.55 -10.79 11.04
N SER A 14 -3.63 -11.26 9.80
CA SER A 14 -3.25 -10.46 8.62
C SER A 14 -4.23 -9.32 8.37
N GLN A 15 -5.53 -9.53 8.54
CA GLN A 15 -6.53 -8.47 8.45
C GLN A 15 -6.38 -7.41 9.56
N ALA A 16 -6.01 -7.82 10.78
CA ALA A 16 -5.75 -6.90 11.88
C ALA A 16 -4.50 -6.03 11.63
N LEU A 17 -3.46 -6.57 11.01
CA LEU A 17 -2.25 -5.83 10.64
C LEU A 17 -2.53 -4.81 9.52
N ILE A 18 -3.31 -5.22 8.52
CA ILE A 18 -3.73 -4.36 7.41
C ILE A 18 -4.72 -3.29 7.92
N ALA A 19 -5.69 -3.65 8.77
CA ALA A 19 -6.64 -2.72 9.35
C ALA A 19 -5.96 -1.70 10.27
N SER A 20 -4.96 -2.10 11.05
CA SER A 20 -4.19 -1.17 11.89
C SER A 20 -3.38 -0.18 11.08
N LEU A 21 -2.87 -0.59 9.92
CA LEU A 21 -2.16 0.28 9.00
C LEU A 21 -3.11 1.29 8.33
N LEU A 22 -4.32 0.87 7.96
CA LEU A 22 -5.34 1.71 7.32
C LEU A 22 -5.92 2.77 8.27
N ILE A 23 -6.17 2.43 9.54
CA ILE A 23 -6.68 3.37 10.56
C ILE A 23 -5.64 4.48 10.85
N ALA A 24 -4.36 4.17 10.79
CA ALA A 24 -3.31 5.16 10.99
C ALA A 24 -3.19 6.16 9.82
N ILE A 25 -3.56 5.77 8.60
CA ILE A 25 -3.52 6.61 7.41
C ILE A 25 -4.73 7.56 7.35
N GLY A 26 -5.90 7.11 7.82
CA GLY A 26 -7.14 7.91 7.79
C GLY A 26 -7.25 9.03 8.84
N ALA A 27 -6.39 9.05 9.85
CA ALA A 27 -6.46 10.00 10.96
C ALA A 27 -5.51 11.22 10.83
N ALA A 28 -4.76 11.33 9.73
CA ALA A 28 -3.88 12.48 9.49
C ALA A 28 -4.69 13.67 8.94
N SER A 29 -5.18 14.53 9.83
CA SER A 29 -5.69 15.85 9.45
C SER A 29 -4.59 16.66 8.76
N PRO A 30 -4.89 17.41 7.67
CA PRO A 30 -3.87 18.22 7.01
C PRO A 30 -3.42 19.35 7.94
N LEU A 31 -2.19 19.26 8.41
CA LEU A 31 -1.52 20.40 9.03
C LEU A 31 -1.15 21.40 7.94
N PRO A 32 -1.27 22.73 8.20
CA PRO A 32 -0.89 23.74 7.22
C PRO A 32 0.58 23.60 6.85
N ALA A 33 0.86 23.51 5.55
CA ALA A 33 2.21 23.47 5.01
C ALA A 33 2.91 24.80 5.27
N HIS A 34 3.72 24.86 6.32
CA HIS A 34 4.74 25.88 6.44
C HIS A 34 5.94 25.41 5.61
N ALA A 35 6.15 26.07 4.48
CA ALA A 35 7.36 25.93 3.71
C ALA A 35 8.55 26.46 4.55
N GLN A 36 9.19 25.56 5.28
CA GLN A 36 10.50 25.80 5.85
C GLN A 36 11.51 25.03 5.00
N GLY A 37 12.25 25.80 4.18
CA GLY A 37 13.43 25.32 3.50
C GLY A 37 14.50 24.90 4.49
N GLY A 38 14.40 23.66 4.94
CA GLY A 38 15.47 22.98 5.67
C GLY A 38 16.21 22.11 4.67
N LEU A 39 17.54 22.27 4.59
CA LEU A 39 18.42 21.36 3.87
C LEU A 39 18.16 19.94 4.37
N PRO A 40 18.14 18.91 3.47
CA PRO A 40 18.02 17.54 3.89
C PRO A 40 19.19 17.23 4.84
N THR A 41 18.89 16.93 6.08
CA THR A 41 19.87 16.39 7.03
C THR A 41 20.31 15.04 6.51
N LEU A 42 21.54 14.96 6.06
CA LEU A 42 22.21 13.70 5.74
C LEU A 42 22.23 12.84 6.99
N GLY A 43 21.55 11.69 6.97
CA GLY A 43 21.86 10.58 7.86
C GLY A 43 21.15 10.56 9.20
N ASP A 44 19.81 10.54 9.20
CA ASP A 44 19.11 9.85 10.28
C ASP A 44 18.86 8.40 9.80
N GLY A 45 19.75 7.48 10.19
CA GLY A 45 19.76 6.07 9.78
C GLY A 45 18.62 5.23 10.34
N SER A 46 17.46 5.83 10.52
CA SER A 46 16.29 5.24 11.16
C SER A 46 15.12 4.98 10.20
N ASP A 47 15.11 5.56 9.02
CA ASP A 47 14.05 5.30 8.05
C ASP A 47 14.32 4.02 7.25
N LEU A 48 13.27 3.21 7.04
CA LEU A 48 13.35 2.02 6.20
C LEU A 48 13.91 2.42 4.83
N THR A 49 14.96 1.77 4.39
CA THR A 49 15.44 1.95 3.02
C THR A 49 14.43 1.42 2.00
N SER A 50 14.47 1.92 0.77
CA SER A 50 13.60 1.42 -0.32
C SER A 50 13.75 -0.09 -0.54
N SER A 51 14.97 -0.62 -0.38
CA SER A 51 15.24 -2.06 -0.48
C SER A 51 14.66 -2.89 0.66
N GLU A 52 14.65 -2.36 1.88
CA GLU A 52 14.03 -3.03 3.03
C GLU A 52 12.51 -2.99 2.94
N GLU A 53 11.96 -1.86 2.51
CA GLU A 53 10.54 -1.70 2.25
C GLU A 53 10.07 -2.67 1.16
N ARG A 54 10.81 -2.79 0.06
CA ARG A 54 10.52 -3.76 -1.00
C ARG A 54 10.55 -5.19 -0.47
N ARG A 55 11.58 -5.60 0.27
CA ARG A 55 11.65 -6.95 0.87
C ARG A 55 10.50 -7.22 1.85
N LEU A 56 10.05 -6.21 2.59
CA LEU A 56 8.89 -6.34 3.47
C LEU A 56 7.63 -6.59 2.64
N GLY A 57 7.41 -5.80 1.60
CA GLY A 57 6.30 -5.98 0.66
C GLY A 57 6.30 -7.38 0.04
N ASP A 58 7.44 -7.83 -0.46
CA ASP A 58 7.58 -9.17 -1.06
C ASP A 58 7.21 -10.31 -0.08
N ARG A 59 7.46 -10.14 1.22
CA ARG A 59 7.01 -11.13 2.22
C ARG A 59 5.50 -11.10 2.40
N ILE A 60 4.91 -9.93 2.50
CA ILE A 60 3.46 -9.75 2.65
C ILE A 60 2.73 -10.34 1.44
N ILE A 61 3.20 -10.03 0.24
CA ILE A 61 2.58 -10.47 -1.01
C ILE A 61 2.61 -11.98 -1.16
N ARG A 62 3.69 -12.66 -0.77
CA ARG A 62 3.74 -14.12 -0.81
C ARG A 62 2.65 -14.79 0.05
N GLU A 63 2.26 -14.17 1.15
CA GLU A 63 1.15 -14.67 1.96
C GLU A 63 -0.21 -14.32 1.33
N LEU A 64 -0.34 -13.13 0.73
CA LEU A 64 -1.57 -12.73 0.04
C LEU A 64 -1.88 -13.61 -1.18
N TYR A 65 -0.87 -14.03 -1.95
CA TYR A 65 -1.08 -14.97 -3.06
C TYR A 65 -1.57 -16.36 -2.63
N ARG A 66 -1.38 -16.71 -1.35
CA ARG A 66 -1.89 -17.97 -0.78
C ARG A 66 -3.26 -17.82 -0.14
N ASP A 67 -3.73 -16.58 -0.02
CA ASP A 67 -5.03 -16.29 0.56
C ASP A 67 -6.13 -16.74 -0.41
N PRO A 68 -7.14 -17.48 0.04
CA PRO A 68 -8.26 -17.90 -0.80
C PRO A 68 -9.09 -16.72 -1.35
N ASP A 69 -8.95 -15.55 -0.77
CA ASP A 69 -9.59 -14.32 -1.23
C ASP A 69 -8.76 -13.55 -2.28
N TYR A 70 -7.54 -13.97 -2.57
CA TYR A 70 -6.80 -13.46 -3.72
C TYR A 70 -7.48 -13.88 -5.03
N ILE A 71 -7.54 -12.96 -5.98
CA ILE A 71 -8.16 -13.18 -7.29
C ILE A 71 -7.13 -12.96 -8.38
N ASP A 72 -6.97 -13.96 -9.23
CA ASP A 72 -6.27 -13.89 -10.50
C ASP A 72 -7.30 -13.97 -11.63
N ASP A 73 -7.94 -12.83 -11.94
CA ASP A 73 -8.94 -12.70 -13.01
C ASP A 73 -8.38 -11.80 -14.12
N PRO A 74 -8.12 -12.35 -15.31
CA PRO A 74 -7.50 -11.61 -16.40
C PRO A 74 -8.36 -10.45 -16.91
N VAL A 75 -9.68 -10.55 -16.85
CA VAL A 75 -10.59 -9.48 -17.32
C VAL A 75 -10.56 -8.28 -16.38
N ILE A 76 -10.71 -8.53 -15.09
CA ILE A 76 -10.62 -7.47 -14.08
C ILE A 76 -9.20 -6.92 -14.03
N GLY A 77 -8.21 -7.79 -14.12
CA GLY A 77 -6.80 -7.40 -14.15
C GLY A 77 -6.48 -6.46 -15.31
N GLU A 78 -6.93 -6.77 -16.54
CA GLU A 78 -6.75 -5.91 -17.71
C GLU A 78 -7.44 -4.55 -17.52
N TYR A 79 -8.68 -4.54 -17.02
CA TYR A 79 -9.39 -3.31 -16.71
C TYR A 79 -8.63 -2.42 -15.72
N VAL A 80 -8.15 -2.99 -14.63
CA VAL A 80 -7.38 -2.27 -13.59
C VAL A 80 -6.04 -1.80 -14.13
N GLN A 81 -5.32 -2.63 -14.89
CA GLN A 81 -4.06 -2.24 -15.53
C GLN A 81 -4.25 -1.10 -16.54
N GLY A 82 -5.38 -1.08 -17.26
CA GLY A 82 -5.74 0.03 -18.15
C GLY A 82 -5.88 1.39 -17.44
N ILE A 83 -6.12 1.39 -16.11
CA ILE A 83 -6.13 2.59 -15.27
C ILE A 83 -4.74 2.83 -14.66
N TRP A 84 -4.12 1.77 -14.15
CA TRP A 84 -2.86 1.85 -13.41
C TRP A 84 -1.71 2.36 -14.27
N GLN A 85 -1.56 1.84 -15.49
CA GLN A 85 -0.44 2.22 -16.35
C GLN A 85 -0.42 3.72 -16.73
N PRO A 86 -1.55 4.36 -17.10
CA PRO A 86 -1.61 5.80 -17.29
C PRO A 86 -1.27 6.62 -16.03
N LEU A 87 -1.71 6.17 -14.83
CA LEU A 87 -1.36 6.83 -13.57
C LEU A 87 0.14 6.77 -13.30
N MET A 88 0.76 5.62 -13.49
CA MET A 88 2.21 5.46 -13.35
C MET A 88 2.97 6.34 -14.36
N ALA A 89 2.51 6.39 -15.60
CA ALA A 89 3.12 7.26 -16.62
C ALA A 89 3.00 8.75 -16.24
N ALA A 90 1.85 9.17 -15.72
CA ALA A 90 1.64 10.53 -15.25
C ALA A 90 2.54 10.86 -14.04
N ALA A 91 2.66 9.97 -13.07
CA ALA A 91 3.53 10.14 -11.90
C ALA A 91 5.01 10.30 -12.30
N ARG A 92 5.48 9.52 -13.28
CA ARG A 92 6.82 9.67 -13.86
C ARG A 92 7.00 11.02 -14.54
N ALA A 93 6.06 11.40 -15.40
CA ALA A 93 6.13 12.64 -16.16
C ALA A 93 6.11 13.90 -15.27
N ARG A 94 5.44 13.82 -14.11
CA ARG A 94 5.35 14.89 -13.11
C ARG A 94 6.53 14.91 -12.14
N GLY A 95 7.43 13.92 -12.20
CA GLY A 95 8.54 13.79 -11.26
C GLY A 95 8.11 13.38 -9.83
N GLU A 96 6.89 12.85 -9.66
CA GLU A 96 6.39 12.37 -8.37
C GLU A 96 6.97 11.00 -8.02
N LEU A 97 7.44 10.27 -9.03
CA LEU A 97 8.09 8.98 -8.90
C LEU A 97 9.60 9.15 -9.11
N SER A 98 10.37 9.00 -8.03
CA SER A 98 11.82 9.06 -8.14
C SER A 98 12.38 7.87 -8.93
N PRO A 99 13.49 8.03 -9.66
CA PRO A 99 14.12 6.93 -10.39
C PRO A 99 14.44 5.72 -9.50
N GLU A 100 14.85 5.97 -8.27
CA GLU A 100 15.16 4.91 -7.30
C GLU A 100 13.92 4.08 -6.97
N LEU A 101 12.78 4.70 -6.70
CA LEU A 101 11.54 3.99 -6.39
C LEU A 101 11.00 3.29 -7.63
N ASP A 102 11.08 3.93 -8.80
CA ASP A 102 10.60 3.36 -10.06
C ASP A 102 11.32 2.05 -10.40
N GLU A 103 12.63 2.01 -10.17
CA GLU A 103 13.45 0.82 -10.42
C GLU A 103 13.28 -0.28 -9.35
N ARG A 104 13.11 0.11 -8.07
CA ARG A 104 13.18 -0.85 -6.96
C ARG A 104 11.84 -1.43 -6.56
N PHE A 105 10.73 -0.71 -6.77
CA PHE A 105 9.41 -1.12 -6.33
C PHE A 105 8.70 -2.00 -7.36
N ALA A 106 7.72 -2.78 -6.89
CA ALA A 106 7.02 -3.75 -7.75
C ALA A 106 6.03 -3.11 -8.71
N TRP A 107 5.37 -2.03 -8.26
CA TRP A 107 4.28 -1.36 -8.99
C TRP A 107 3.18 -2.31 -9.44
N GLU A 108 2.78 -3.20 -8.55
CA GLU A 108 1.82 -4.26 -8.81
C GLU A 108 0.51 -4.01 -8.09
N VAL A 109 -0.61 -4.29 -8.77
CA VAL A 109 -1.96 -4.20 -8.21
C VAL A 109 -2.51 -5.61 -8.00
N LEU A 110 -2.96 -5.89 -6.78
CA LEU A 110 -3.57 -7.15 -6.37
C LEU A 110 -5.07 -6.99 -6.19
N LEU A 111 -5.82 -8.01 -6.55
CA LEU A 111 -7.26 -8.04 -6.42
C LEU A 111 -7.67 -8.96 -5.27
N GLY A 112 -8.53 -8.46 -4.38
CA GLY A 112 -9.12 -9.22 -3.28
C GLY A 112 -10.62 -9.39 -3.47
N ARG A 113 -11.13 -10.60 -3.16
CA ARG A 113 -12.56 -10.95 -3.27
C ARG A 113 -13.44 -10.25 -2.25
N ASP A 114 -12.86 -9.54 -1.29
CA ASP A 114 -13.61 -8.86 -0.24
C ASP A 114 -14.63 -7.88 -0.83
N ARG A 115 -15.82 -7.86 -0.21
CA ARG A 115 -16.94 -6.99 -0.60
C ARG A 115 -16.87 -5.60 0.05
N THR A 116 -15.94 -5.37 0.93
CA THR A 116 -15.73 -4.04 1.52
C THR A 116 -15.24 -3.06 0.46
N VAL A 117 -15.69 -1.81 0.59
CA VAL A 117 -15.22 -0.72 -0.27
C VAL A 117 -13.85 -0.28 0.22
N ASN A 118 -12.80 -0.80 -0.37
CA ASN A 118 -11.44 -0.55 0.09
C ASN A 118 -10.39 -0.65 -1.02
N ALA A 119 -9.39 0.22 -0.90
CA ALA A 119 -8.10 0.14 -1.57
C ALA A 119 -7.02 0.47 -0.55
N PHE A 120 -5.82 -0.06 -0.72
CA PHE A 120 -4.73 0.19 0.22
C PHE A 120 -3.37 0.00 -0.44
N ALA A 121 -2.43 0.86 -0.04
CA ALA A 121 -1.04 0.70 -0.41
C ALA A 121 -0.31 -0.24 0.57
N LEU A 122 0.61 -1.02 0.04
CA LEU A 122 1.49 -1.90 0.79
C LEU A 122 2.96 -1.50 0.57
N PRO A 123 3.87 -1.88 1.47
CA PRO A 123 5.30 -1.61 1.30
C PRO A 123 5.82 -2.15 -0.03
N GLY A 124 6.77 -1.44 -0.65
CA GLY A 124 7.45 -1.92 -1.85
C GLY A 124 6.69 -1.74 -3.16
N GLY A 125 5.69 -0.85 -3.19
CA GLY A 125 4.98 -0.48 -4.42
C GLY A 125 3.85 -1.42 -4.79
N TYR A 126 3.30 -2.13 -3.83
CA TYR A 126 2.12 -2.97 -4.02
C TYR A 126 0.84 -2.21 -3.64
N LEU A 127 -0.22 -2.42 -4.41
CA LEU A 127 -1.53 -1.85 -4.21
C LEU A 127 -2.57 -2.97 -4.13
N GLY A 128 -3.42 -2.95 -3.10
CA GLY A 128 -4.55 -3.86 -2.98
C GLY A 128 -5.86 -3.17 -3.36
N LEU A 129 -6.68 -3.85 -4.15
CA LEU A 129 -8.04 -3.41 -4.49
C LEU A 129 -9.04 -4.51 -4.12
N HIS A 130 -10.06 -4.16 -3.35
CA HIS A 130 -11.18 -5.05 -3.08
C HIS A 130 -12.22 -4.96 -4.20
N LEU A 131 -12.82 -6.11 -4.55
CA LEU A 131 -13.93 -6.13 -5.52
C LEU A 131 -15.11 -5.27 -5.08
N GLY A 132 -15.32 -5.09 -3.77
CA GLY A 132 -16.34 -4.20 -3.23
C GLY A 132 -16.17 -2.75 -3.69
N LEU A 133 -14.94 -2.25 -3.81
CA LEU A 133 -14.67 -0.92 -4.37
C LEU A 133 -15.00 -0.88 -5.86
N ILE A 134 -14.50 -1.84 -6.64
CA ILE A 134 -14.74 -1.89 -8.09
C ILE A 134 -16.24 -1.97 -8.39
N GLY A 135 -17.00 -2.68 -7.53
CA GLY A 135 -18.44 -2.85 -7.70
C GLY A 135 -19.29 -1.63 -7.37
N VAL A 136 -18.78 -0.65 -6.62
CA VAL A 136 -19.56 0.53 -6.21
C VAL A 136 -19.18 1.81 -6.95
N VAL A 137 -17.97 1.90 -7.51
CA VAL A 137 -17.59 3.07 -8.31
C VAL A 137 -18.44 3.13 -9.58
N GLY A 138 -18.96 4.32 -9.87
CA GLY A 138 -19.83 4.53 -11.03
C GLY A 138 -19.04 4.73 -12.34
N THR A 139 -17.78 5.13 -12.26
CA THR A 139 -16.97 5.49 -13.41
C THR A 139 -15.52 5.01 -13.25
N ARG A 140 -14.85 4.88 -14.39
CA ARG A 140 -13.42 4.61 -14.44
C ARG A 140 -12.59 5.70 -13.75
N ASP A 141 -13.02 6.94 -13.86
CA ASP A 141 -12.30 8.09 -13.28
C ASP A 141 -12.41 8.12 -11.76
N GLU A 142 -13.52 7.66 -11.18
CA GLU A 142 -13.64 7.48 -9.74
C GLU A 142 -12.65 6.43 -9.23
N LEU A 143 -12.55 5.28 -9.90
CA LEU A 143 -11.56 4.27 -9.53
C LEU A 143 -10.13 4.81 -9.71
N ALA A 144 -9.87 5.51 -10.80
CA ALA A 144 -8.57 6.13 -11.05
C ALA A 144 -8.18 7.12 -9.94
N SER A 145 -9.15 7.90 -9.44
CA SER A 145 -8.91 8.85 -8.34
C SER A 145 -8.50 8.15 -7.05
N VAL A 146 -9.16 7.03 -6.70
CA VAL A 146 -8.77 6.22 -5.53
C VAL A 146 -7.39 5.63 -5.73
N MET A 147 -7.13 5.03 -6.89
CA MET A 147 -5.82 4.42 -7.18
C MET A 147 -4.69 5.47 -7.18
N ALA A 148 -4.94 6.68 -7.68
CA ALA A 148 -3.99 7.79 -7.64
C ALA A 148 -3.71 8.24 -6.19
N HIS A 149 -4.73 8.24 -5.33
CA HIS A 149 -4.57 8.53 -3.91
C HIS A 149 -3.63 7.51 -3.25
N GLU A 150 -3.86 6.22 -3.45
CA GLU A 150 -3.02 5.16 -2.92
C GLU A 150 -1.59 5.22 -3.50
N LEU A 151 -1.44 5.52 -4.79
CA LEU A 151 -0.14 5.73 -5.42
C LEU A 151 0.63 6.87 -4.73
N SER A 152 -0.05 7.95 -4.34
CA SER A 152 0.58 9.07 -3.64
C SER A 152 1.15 8.67 -2.27
N HIS A 153 0.51 7.73 -1.56
CA HIS A 153 1.05 7.19 -0.31
C HIS A 153 2.36 6.44 -0.53
N VAL A 154 2.49 5.74 -1.64
CA VAL A 154 3.72 5.01 -1.99
C VAL A 154 4.83 5.98 -2.42
N THR A 155 4.55 6.90 -3.35
CA THR A 155 5.55 7.83 -3.87
C THR A 155 6.07 8.78 -2.80
N GLN A 156 5.22 9.16 -1.85
CA GLN A 156 5.58 9.99 -0.70
C GLN A 156 6.15 9.19 0.49
N ARG A 157 6.28 7.86 0.35
CA ARG A 157 6.83 6.96 1.37
C ARG A 157 6.13 7.05 2.74
N HIS A 158 4.82 7.25 2.74
CA HIS A 158 4.03 7.34 3.97
C HIS A 158 4.14 6.06 4.81
N ILE A 159 4.13 4.89 4.16
CA ILE A 159 4.22 3.58 4.82
C ILE A 159 5.56 3.42 5.53
N SER A 160 6.65 3.77 4.87
CA SER A 160 7.99 3.71 5.46
C SER A 160 8.08 4.57 6.72
N ARG A 161 7.57 5.80 6.67
CA ARG A 161 7.55 6.70 7.84
C ARG A 161 6.72 6.15 8.99
N LEU A 162 5.54 5.59 8.71
CA LEU A 162 4.70 4.97 9.73
C LEU A 162 5.40 3.81 10.43
N LEU A 163 6.00 2.91 9.66
CA LEU A 163 6.71 1.75 10.19
C LEU A 163 7.90 2.17 11.06
N THR A 164 8.63 3.19 10.63
CA THR A 164 9.74 3.76 11.41
C THR A 164 9.25 4.37 12.72
N GLN A 165 8.15 5.12 12.70
CA GLN A 165 7.57 5.70 13.91
C GLN A 165 7.10 4.61 14.89
N GLN A 166 6.44 3.56 14.40
CA GLN A 166 5.98 2.44 15.23
C GLN A 166 7.16 1.71 15.88
N SER A 167 8.24 1.46 15.14
CA SER A 167 9.43 0.80 15.69
C SER A 167 10.10 1.61 16.80
N ARG A 168 10.07 2.95 16.73
CA ARG A 168 10.59 3.84 17.76
C ARG A 168 9.70 3.92 19.01
N GLN A 169 8.39 3.67 18.86
CA GLN A 169 7.43 3.76 19.97
C GLN A 169 7.26 2.44 20.73
N THR A 170 7.78 1.33 20.22
CA THR A 170 7.80 0.05 20.94
C THR A 170 9.06 -0.02 21.79
N PRO A 171 9.01 0.32 23.11
CA PRO A 171 10.16 0.16 23.99
C PRO A 171 10.50 -1.33 24.03
N LEU A 172 11.77 -1.66 23.89
CA LEU A 172 12.30 -2.95 24.27
C LEU A 172 11.97 -3.18 25.75
N LEU A 173 10.92 -3.92 26.03
CA LEU A 173 10.71 -4.52 27.33
C LEU A 173 11.76 -5.62 27.47
N LEU A 174 12.93 -5.25 27.99
CA LEU A 174 13.91 -6.16 28.53
C LEU A 174 13.48 -6.57 29.96
#